data_78dbef35c798f341777aaeeb9688f328
#
_entry.id   78dbef35c798f341777aaeeb9688f328
#
_cell.length_a   1.000
_cell.length_b   1.000
_cell.length_c   1.000
_cell.angle_alpha   90.00
_cell.angle_beta   90.00
_cell.angle_gamma   90.00
#
_symmetry.space_group_name_H-M   'P 1'
#
loop_
_entity.id
_entity.type
_entity.pdbx_description
1 polymer ?
#
loop_
_entity_poly.entity_id
_entity_poly.type
_entity_poly.pdbx_seq_one_letter_code
_entity_poly.pdbx_strand_id
1 'polypeptide(L)'
;MARFTNYATLSYNGVTTDSNTVTGELLATLSMTKTAVMDDYTQKDDVTYVISLVNGGTTAVTGLTVTDDLGGYTFGENTVYPLAYTDGSLRYYVNGVLQTAPAVTAGPPLVVTGVSIPAGGNALLIYETSVTNYAPLGPEATITNTATVTGNGFDQTAQETIAMEPRADLSISKALCPGVVSENGQLTYTFVIENAGSLAAGAAGNVV
;
A
#
# COMPACT_ATOMS: atom_id res chain seq x y z
N MET A 1 0.99 -21.52 6.50
CA MET A 1 1.57 -22.35 7.60
C MET A 1 2.46 -23.41 6.99
N ALA A 2 3.70 -23.48 7.42
CA ALA A 2 4.59 -24.55 7.01
C ALA A 2 4.18 -25.86 7.70
N ARG A 3 4.22 -26.98 6.97
CA ARG A 3 3.92 -28.30 7.52
C ARG A 3 5.18 -29.16 7.46
N PHE A 4 5.39 -29.98 8.47
CA PHE A 4 6.42 -31.00 8.45
C PHE A 4 5.80 -32.38 8.67
N THR A 5 6.40 -33.40 8.06
CA THR A 5 6.01 -34.79 8.21
C THR A 5 7.15 -35.55 8.88
N ASN A 6 6.81 -36.52 9.71
CA ASN A 6 7.78 -37.41 10.36
C ASN A 6 7.22 -38.85 10.36
N TYR A 7 8.09 -39.81 10.13
CA TYR A 7 7.84 -41.24 10.28
C TYR A 7 9.11 -41.92 10.82
N ALA A 8 8.94 -43.06 11.42
CA ALA A 8 10.04 -43.90 11.93
C ALA A 8 10.16 -45.20 11.12
N THR A 9 11.36 -45.66 10.93
CA THR A 9 11.67 -46.93 10.26
C THR A 9 12.23 -47.91 11.26
N LEU A 10 11.66 -49.12 11.33
CA LEU A 10 12.17 -50.23 12.15
C LEU A 10 12.79 -51.28 11.24
N SER A 11 14.03 -51.68 11.53
CA SER A 11 14.70 -52.74 10.81
C SER A 11 15.09 -53.87 11.79
N TYR A 12 14.64 -55.10 11.48
CA TYR A 12 14.93 -56.29 12.27
C TYR A 12 15.07 -57.53 11.37
N ASN A 13 16.11 -58.27 11.54
CA ASN A 13 16.42 -59.50 10.76
C ASN A 13 16.33 -59.31 9.25
N GLY A 14 16.80 -58.19 8.71
CA GLY A 14 16.81 -57.84 7.30
C GLY A 14 15.43 -57.45 6.74
N VAL A 15 14.40 -57.31 7.57
CA VAL A 15 13.09 -56.77 7.23
C VAL A 15 12.99 -55.37 7.77
N THR A 16 12.57 -54.44 6.93
CA THR A 16 12.34 -53.04 7.26
C THR A 16 10.86 -52.74 7.17
N THR A 17 10.31 -52.05 8.16
CA THR A 17 8.91 -51.56 8.17
C THR A 17 8.87 -50.10 8.62
N ASP A 18 8.00 -49.32 8.02
CA ASP A 18 7.82 -47.91 8.35
C ASP A 18 6.59 -47.73 9.23
N SER A 19 6.65 -46.77 10.14
CA SER A 19 5.47 -46.33 10.89
C SER A 19 4.50 -45.53 9.99
N ASN A 20 3.31 -45.22 10.52
CA ASN A 20 2.48 -44.17 9.93
C ASN A 20 3.23 -42.83 9.90
N THR A 21 2.96 -42.02 8.91
CA THR A 21 3.44 -40.65 8.81
C THR A 21 2.55 -39.76 9.70
N VAL A 22 3.17 -38.93 10.55
CA VAL A 22 2.50 -37.88 11.32
C VAL A 22 2.85 -36.52 10.71
N THR A 23 1.87 -35.61 10.70
CA THR A 23 2.03 -34.25 10.18
C THR A 23 1.91 -33.28 11.34
N GLY A 24 2.88 -32.37 11.47
CA GLY A 24 2.81 -31.21 12.37
C GLY A 24 2.70 -29.93 11.57
N GLU A 25 2.11 -28.91 12.17
CA GLU A 25 2.05 -27.56 11.62
C GLU A 25 2.99 -26.64 12.40
N LEU A 26 3.77 -25.85 11.67
CA LEU A 26 4.57 -24.78 12.26
C LEU A 26 3.67 -23.53 12.38
N LEU A 27 3.37 -23.12 13.60
CA LEU A 27 2.71 -21.83 13.82
C LEU A 27 3.65 -20.71 13.40
N ALA A 28 3.18 -19.84 12.49
CA ALA A 28 3.87 -18.60 12.19
C ALA A 28 3.88 -17.75 13.47
N THR A 29 5.03 -17.47 14.01
CA THR A 29 5.19 -16.65 15.21
C THR A 29 5.31 -15.17 14.90
N LEU A 30 5.49 -14.81 13.64
CA LEU A 30 5.54 -13.43 13.15
C LEU A 30 4.23 -13.10 12.45
N SER A 31 3.59 -11.99 12.83
CA SER A 31 2.46 -11.40 12.13
C SER A 31 2.80 -10.00 11.65
N MET A 32 2.18 -9.60 10.54
CA MET A 32 2.37 -8.29 9.90
C MET A 32 1.01 -7.68 9.58
N THR A 33 0.90 -6.37 9.82
CA THR A 33 -0.18 -5.53 9.30
C THR A 33 0.39 -4.29 8.67
N LYS A 34 -0.34 -3.72 7.70
CA LYS A 34 -0.05 -2.45 7.06
C LYS A 34 -1.32 -1.61 7.06
N THR A 35 -1.20 -0.35 7.41
CA THR A 35 -2.31 0.61 7.42
C THR A 35 -1.82 1.97 6.92
N ALA A 36 -2.71 2.73 6.30
CA ALA A 36 -2.52 4.15 6.03
C ALA A 36 -3.16 4.97 7.15
N VAL A 37 -2.65 6.17 7.40
CA VAL A 37 -3.23 7.12 8.38
C VAL A 37 -4.49 7.79 7.81
N MET A 38 -4.62 7.81 6.47
CA MET A 38 -5.78 8.35 5.76
C MET A 38 -6.35 7.26 4.84
N ASP A 39 -7.67 7.29 4.64
CA ASP A 39 -8.39 6.30 3.83
C ASP A 39 -8.53 6.74 2.37
N ASP A 40 -8.28 8.02 2.08
CA ASP A 40 -8.38 8.62 0.75
C ASP A 40 -7.18 9.49 0.40
N TYR A 41 -7.04 9.81 -0.88
CA TYR A 41 -5.95 10.63 -1.40
C TYR A 41 -6.43 11.58 -2.49
N THR A 42 -5.70 12.69 -2.64
CA THR A 42 -5.73 13.57 -3.81
C THR A 42 -4.36 13.59 -4.51
N GLN A 43 -4.31 14.20 -5.68
CA GLN A 43 -3.02 14.42 -6.35
C GLN A 43 -2.14 15.35 -5.51
N LYS A 44 -0.89 14.94 -5.25
CA LYS A 44 0.13 15.65 -4.44
C LYS A 44 -0.03 15.56 -2.93
N ASP A 45 -0.91 14.70 -2.43
CA ASP A 45 -0.95 14.43 -0.99
C ASP A 45 0.29 13.64 -0.54
N ASP A 46 0.57 13.77 0.75
CA ASP A 46 1.51 12.91 1.46
C ASP A 46 0.72 11.88 2.26
N VAL A 47 1.04 10.61 2.08
CA VAL A 47 0.38 9.49 2.76
C VAL A 47 1.34 8.83 3.73
N THR A 48 0.96 8.78 5.01
CA THR A 48 1.73 8.08 6.04
C THR A 48 1.26 6.64 6.16
N TYR A 49 2.20 5.70 6.03
CA TYR A 49 1.96 4.27 6.24
C TYR A 49 2.58 3.80 7.55
N VAL A 50 1.90 2.84 8.18
CA VAL A 50 2.35 2.15 9.38
C VAL A 50 2.39 0.66 9.09
N ILE A 51 3.57 0.06 9.18
CA ILE A 51 3.77 -1.39 9.17
C ILE A 51 4.01 -1.84 10.60
N SER A 52 3.15 -2.72 11.11
CA SER A 52 3.30 -3.34 12.42
C SER A 52 3.71 -4.79 12.27
N LEU A 53 4.81 -5.16 12.94
CA LEU A 53 5.35 -6.51 13.02
C LEU A 53 5.27 -6.98 14.47
N VAL A 54 4.66 -8.13 14.73
CA VAL A 54 4.55 -8.71 16.08
C VAL A 54 5.18 -10.09 16.10
N ASN A 55 6.17 -10.28 16.97
CA ASN A 55 6.82 -11.56 17.21
C ASN A 55 6.18 -12.25 18.41
N GLY A 56 5.25 -13.18 18.17
CA GLY A 56 4.63 -14.02 19.21
C GLY A 56 5.52 -15.18 19.71
N GLY A 57 6.75 -15.30 19.19
CA GLY A 57 7.69 -16.36 19.56
C GLY A 57 8.49 -16.05 20.83
N THR A 58 9.19 -17.04 21.34
CA THR A 58 10.04 -16.96 22.55
C THR A 58 11.49 -16.60 22.25
N THR A 59 11.83 -16.40 20.98
CA THR A 59 13.17 -15.99 20.51
C THR A 59 13.06 -14.70 19.72
N ALA A 60 14.07 -13.84 19.80
CA ALA A 60 14.15 -12.64 18.98
C ALA A 60 14.30 -13.01 17.49
N VAL A 61 13.66 -12.24 16.63
CA VAL A 61 13.81 -12.32 15.17
C VAL A 61 14.65 -11.12 14.73
N THR A 62 15.74 -11.34 14.00
CA THR A 62 16.70 -10.29 13.63
C THR A 62 17.01 -10.32 12.13
N GLY A 63 17.43 -9.19 11.58
CA GLY A 63 17.90 -9.14 10.19
C GLY A 63 16.79 -9.32 9.16
N LEU A 64 15.55 -8.99 9.51
CA LEU A 64 14.44 -9.01 8.56
C LEU A 64 14.59 -7.89 7.51
N THR A 65 14.10 -8.17 6.33
CA THR A 65 13.94 -7.21 5.24
C THR A 65 12.47 -6.96 4.99
N VAL A 66 12.08 -5.69 4.97
CA VAL A 66 10.73 -5.25 4.56
C VAL A 66 10.85 -4.60 3.20
N THR A 67 10.08 -5.09 2.24
CA THR A 67 9.99 -4.55 0.87
C THR A 67 8.57 -4.05 0.65
N ASP A 68 8.45 -2.81 0.20
CA ASP A 68 7.18 -2.14 -0.09
C ASP A 68 7.12 -1.80 -1.58
N ASP A 69 6.04 -2.22 -2.27
CA ASP A 69 5.89 -2.06 -3.72
C ASP A 69 5.49 -0.66 -4.16
N LEU A 70 5.20 0.26 -3.19
CA LEU A 70 4.75 1.63 -3.45
C LEU A 70 3.53 1.70 -4.37
N GLY A 71 2.68 0.67 -4.33
CA GLY A 71 1.47 0.56 -5.11
C GLY A 71 1.71 0.37 -6.60
N GLY A 72 2.87 -0.15 -7.00
CA GLY A 72 3.26 -0.33 -8.40
C GLY A 72 2.23 -1.12 -9.21
N TYR A 73 1.86 -0.62 -10.39
CA TYR A 73 0.94 -1.28 -11.30
C TYR A 73 1.40 -1.20 -12.75
N THR A 74 0.87 -2.10 -13.59
CA THR A 74 1.23 -2.14 -15.02
C THR A 74 0.42 -1.11 -15.80
N PHE A 75 1.11 -0.23 -16.52
CA PHE A 75 0.53 0.70 -17.47
C PHE A 75 1.21 0.51 -18.85
N GLY A 76 0.49 -0.07 -19.79
CA GLY A 76 1.06 -0.53 -21.07
C GLY A 76 2.11 -1.62 -20.83
N GLU A 77 3.35 -1.38 -21.29
CA GLU A 77 4.48 -2.30 -21.10
C GLU A 77 5.37 -1.93 -19.90
N ASN A 78 5.01 -0.89 -19.14
CA ASN A 78 5.81 -0.37 -18.06
C ASN A 78 5.13 -0.57 -16.71
N THR A 79 5.91 -0.72 -15.64
CA THR A 79 5.43 -0.57 -14.28
C THR A 79 5.56 0.89 -13.88
N VAL A 80 4.47 1.47 -13.39
CA VAL A 80 4.43 2.83 -12.85
C VAL A 80 4.07 2.79 -11.38
N TYR A 81 4.49 3.82 -10.64
CA TYR A 81 4.37 3.85 -9.19
C TYR A 81 3.57 5.08 -8.76
N PRO A 82 2.37 4.88 -8.20
CA PRO A 82 1.51 5.97 -7.74
C PRO A 82 2.04 6.66 -6.49
N LEU A 83 2.94 6.01 -5.76
CA LEU A 83 3.56 6.51 -4.54
C LEU A 83 5.08 6.59 -4.71
N ALA A 84 5.69 7.60 -4.08
CA ALA A 84 7.14 7.75 -3.96
C ALA A 84 7.52 7.92 -2.48
N TYR A 85 8.51 7.18 -2.02
CA TYR A 85 9.01 7.29 -0.64
C TYR A 85 9.61 8.68 -0.39
N THR A 86 9.28 9.29 0.75
CA THR A 86 9.85 10.55 1.20
C THR A 86 11.12 10.28 1.99
N ASP A 87 12.27 10.67 1.43
CA ASP A 87 13.58 10.38 2.02
C ASP A 87 13.70 10.89 3.47
N GLY A 88 14.23 10.02 4.35
CA GLY A 88 14.45 10.32 5.76
C GLY A 88 13.17 10.33 6.62
N SER A 89 12.01 10.01 6.06
CA SER A 89 10.75 9.95 6.80
C SER A 89 10.63 8.73 7.71
N LEU A 90 11.38 7.64 7.44
CA LEU A 90 11.27 6.39 8.20
C LEU A 90 11.54 6.60 9.70
N ARG A 91 10.59 6.16 10.52
CA ARG A 91 10.71 6.04 11.98
C ARG A 91 10.53 4.57 12.35
N TYR A 92 11.43 4.08 13.18
CA TYR A 92 11.46 2.69 13.63
C TYR A 92 11.32 2.63 15.14
N TYR A 93 10.28 1.93 15.60
CA TYR A 93 10.02 1.71 17.04
C TYR A 93 10.09 0.24 17.36
N VAL A 94 10.65 -0.09 18.51
CA VAL A 94 10.63 -1.44 19.09
C VAL A 94 10.02 -1.36 20.48
N ASN A 95 8.94 -2.09 20.72
CA ASN A 95 8.18 -2.06 21.98
C ASN A 95 7.81 -0.61 22.40
N GLY A 96 7.44 0.22 21.43
CA GLY A 96 7.05 1.62 21.65
C GLY A 96 8.23 2.60 21.84
N VAL A 97 9.49 2.13 21.81
CA VAL A 97 10.67 2.98 21.96
C VAL A 97 11.28 3.25 20.58
N LEU A 98 11.47 4.54 20.25
CA LEU A 98 12.14 4.96 19.02
C LEU A 98 13.59 4.44 18.99
N GLN A 99 13.95 3.83 17.87
CA GLN A 99 15.28 3.29 17.60
C GLN A 99 15.95 4.06 16.46
N THR A 100 17.25 3.83 16.28
CA THR A 100 17.92 4.25 15.05
C THR A 100 17.27 3.55 13.86
N ALA A 101 16.94 4.32 12.82
CA ALA A 101 16.31 3.77 11.61
C ALA A 101 17.22 2.72 10.96
N PRO A 102 16.67 1.58 10.52
CA PRO A 102 17.40 0.61 9.72
C PRO A 102 17.86 1.18 8.38
N ALA A 103 18.70 0.46 7.66
CA ALA A 103 19.14 0.87 6.33
C ALA A 103 17.96 0.89 5.34
N VAL A 104 17.86 1.98 4.58
CA VAL A 104 16.77 2.23 3.61
C VAL A 104 17.34 2.36 2.22
N THR A 105 16.72 1.66 1.26
CA THR A 105 16.86 1.91 -0.18
C THR A 105 15.53 2.47 -0.66
N ALA A 106 15.51 3.73 -1.07
CA ALA A 106 14.28 4.50 -1.34
C ALA A 106 13.42 3.93 -2.48
N GLY A 107 14.02 3.18 -3.40
CA GLY A 107 13.32 2.45 -4.46
C GLY A 107 12.74 3.27 -5.59
N PRO A 108 11.75 2.81 -6.37
CA PRO A 108 10.85 1.65 -6.17
C PRO A 108 11.48 0.27 -6.47
N PRO A 109 11.21 -0.77 -5.68
CA PRO A 109 10.46 -0.75 -4.44
C PRO A 109 11.25 -0.11 -3.29
N LEU A 110 10.56 0.36 -2.23
CA LEU A 110 11.19 0.75 -0.97
C LEU A 110 11.68 -0.50 -0.24
N VAL A 111 12.95 -0.54 0.17
CA VAL A 111 13.52 -1.68 0.89
C VAL A 111 14.13 -1.21 2.20
N VAL A 112 13.71 -1.81 3.31
CA VAL A 112 14.22 -1.57 4.66
C VAL A 112 14.87 -2.84 5.18
N THR A 113 16.18 -2.81 5.47
CA THR A 113 16.95 -3.99 5.87
C THR A 113 17.48 -3.87 7.30
N GLY A 114 17.52 -4.99 8.02
CA GLY A 114 18.05 -5.05 9.38
C GLY A 114 17.01 -4.85 10.47
N VAL A 115 15.74 -5.02 10.17
CA VAL A 115 14.64 -4.94 11.15
C VAL A 115 14.75 -6.10 12.14
N SER A 116 14.59 -5.81 13.43
CA SER A 116 14.74 -6.78 14.52
C SER A 116 13.61 -6.60 15.53
N ILE A 117 13.09 -7.73 16.03
CA ILE A 117 11.94 -7.76 16.93
C ILE A 117 12.25 -8.69 18.11
N PRO A 118 12.21 -8.21 19.35
CA PRO A 118 12.44 -9.06 20.53
C PRO A 118 11.43 -10.21 20.63
N ALA A 119 11.77 -11.23 21.41
CA ALA A 119 10.84 -12.29 21.78
C ALA A 119 9.61 -11.70 22.46
N GLY A 120 8.40 -12.08 22.01
CA GLY A 120 7.12 -11.57 22.52
C GLY A 120 6.94 -10.06 22.32
N GLY A 121 7.74 -9.42 21.47
CA GLY A 121 7.75 -7.98 21.23
C GLY A 121 7.14 -7.58 19.90
N ASN A 122 7.18 -6.28 19.64
CA ASN A 122 6.73 -5.70 18.38
C ASN A 122 7.73 -4.68 17.80
N ALA A 123 7.59 -4.44 16.50
CA ALA A 123 8.25 -3.35 15.81
C ALA A 123 7.23 -2.58 14.96
N LEU A 124 7.39 -1.27 14.89
CA LEU A 124 6.64 -0.39 13.99
C LEU A 124 7.61 0.32 13.05
N LEU A 125 7.28 0.30 11.77
CA LEU A 125 7.89 1.12 10.74
C LEU A 125 6.84 2.13 10.29
N ILE A 126 7.12 3.42 10.47
CA ILE A 126 6.26 4.52 10.07
C ILE A 126 7.04 5.34 9.05
N TYR A 127 6.47 5.57 7.87
CA TYR A 127 7.12 6.32 6.80
C TYR A 127 6.09 7.09 5.97
N GLU A 128 6.55 8.12 5.30
CA GLU A 128 5.76 8.97 4.43
C GLU A 128 6.05 8.65 2.96
N THR A 129 5.01 8.76 2.16
CA THR A 129 5.07 8.70 0.70
C THR A 129 4.33 9.89 0.12
N SER A 130 4.77 10.42 -1.00
CA SER A 130 4.04 11.42 -1.78
C SER A 130 3.29 10.75 -2.93
N VAL A 131 2.07 11.24 -3.20
CA VAL A 131 1.26 10.80 -4.35
C VAL A 131 1.85 11.39 -5.64
N THR A 132 2.21 10.52 -6.57
CA THR A 132 2.85 10.88 -7.83
C THR A 132 1.84 11.22 -8.94
N ASN A 133 2.34 11.69 -10.09
CA ASN A 133 1.52 11.91 -11.29
C ASN A 133 1.00 10.61 -11.92
N TYR A 134 1.43 9.45 -11.44
CA TYR A 134 0.95 8.14 -11.88
C TYR A 134 -0.18 7.60 -11.00
N ALA A 135 -0.60 8.33 -9.97
CA ALA A 135 -1.75 7.95 -9.18
C ALA A 135 -3.03 7.99 -10.03
N PRO A 136 -3.87 6.94 -9.98
CA PRO A 136 -5.16 6.95 -10.66
C PRO A 136 -6.07 8.06 -10.10
N LEU A 137 -6.76 8.82 -10.96
CA LEU A 137 -7.57 9.98 -10.56
C LEU A 137 -9.05 9.85 -10.95
N GLY A 138 -9.45 8.72 -11.51
CA GLY A 138 -10.86 8.47 -11.88
C GLY A 138 -11.77 8.30 -10.66
N PRO A 139 -13.08 8.43 -10.84
CA PRO A 139 -14.05 8.01 -9.83
C PRO A 139 -13.79 6.52 -9.49
N GLU A 140 -13.91 6.17 -8.21
CA GLU A 140 -13.65 4.81 -7.70
C GLU A 140 -12.19 4.32 -7.88
N ALA A 141 -11.25 5.21 -8.25
CA ALA A 141 -9.84 4.86 -8.34
C ALA A 141 -9.26 4.57 -6.95
N THR A 142 -8.35 3.61 -6.89
CA THR A 142 -7.69 3.20 -5.64
C THR A 142 -6.19 3.02 -5.86
N ILE A 143 -5.42 3.13 -4.78
CA ILE A 143 -4.02 2.72 -4.69
C ILE A 143 -3.95 1.58 -3.66
N THR A 144 -3.56 0.39 -4.10
CA THR A 144 -3.26 -0.73 -3.20
C THR A 144 -1.75 -0.82 -3.06
N ASN A 145 -1.27 -0.61 -1.86
CA ASN A 145 0.15 -0.62 -1.53
C ASN A 145 0.48 -1.86 -0.68
N THR A 146 1.41 -2.71 -1.15
CA THR A 146 1.73 -4.01 -0.58
C THR A 146 3.13 -4.02 0.00
N ALA A 147 3.26 -4.47 1.24
CA ALA A 147 4.55 -4.70 1.86
C ALA A 147 4.75 -6.19 2.19
N THR A 148 5.98 -6.67 2.02
CA THR A 148 6.38 -8.04 2.32
C THR A 148 7.56 -8.02 3.28
N VAL A 149 7.50 -8.80 4.35
CA VAL A 149 8.63 -9.04 5.26
C VAL A 149 9.23 -10.42 5.02
N THR A 150 10.53 -10.47 4.79
CA THR A 150 11.28 -11.70 4.56
C THR A 150 12.47 -11.82 5.51
N GLY A 151 12.92 -13.05 5.74
CA GLY A 151 14.10 -13.39 6.55
C GLY A 151 13.78 -14.41 7.64
N ASN A 152 14.79 -15.12 8.11
CA ASN A 152 14.65 -16.16 9.14
C ASN A 152 13.56 -17.22 8.87
N GLY A 153 13.29 -17.51 7.59
CA GLY A 153 12.23 -18.44 7.19
C GLY A 153 10.82 -17.84 7.21
N PHE A 154 10.69 -16.54 7.50
CA PHE A 154 9.41 -15.82 7.37
C PHE A 154 9.27 -15.23 5.98
N ASP A 155 8.04 -15.24 5.49
CA ASP A 155 7.57 -14.59 4.27
C ASP A 155 6.11 -14.21 4.52
N GLN A 156 5.88 -12.97 4.95
CA GLN A 156 4.56 -12.46 5.31
C GLN A 156 4.29 -11.19 4.50
N THR A 157 3.06 -11.05 4.03
CA THR A 157 2.62 -9.92 3.21
C THR A 157 1.42 -9.25 3.86
N ALA A 158 1.38 -7.93 3.81
CA ALA A 158 0.25 -7.10 4.20
C ALA A 158 0.05 -5.99 3.17
N GLN A 159 -1.19 -5.63 2.93
CA GLN A 159 -1.54 -4.57 1.98
C GLN A 159 -2.52 -3.59 2.61
N GLU A 160 -2.51 -2.37 2.11
CA GLU A 160 -3.45 -1.31 2.42
C GLU A 160 -3.95 -0.67 1.13
N THR A 161 -5.23 -0.33 1.11
CA THR A 161 -5.86 0.31 -0.06
C THR A 161 -6.49 1.62 0.36
N ILE A 162 -6.07 2.70 -0.30
CA ILE A 162 -6.66 4.04 -0.17
C ILE A 162 -7.41 4.39 -1.43
N ALA A 163 -8.50 5.16 -1.31
CA ALA A 163 -9.36 5.53 -2.41
C ALA A 163 -9.07 6.98 -2.88
N MET A 164 -9.42 7.29 -4.13
CA MET A 164 -9.44 8.69 -4.58
C MET A 164 -10.50 9.45 -3.81
N GLU A 165 -10.15 10.63 -3.25
CA GLU A 165 -11.12 11.48 -2.54
C GLU A 165 -12.31 11.80 -3.44
N PRO A 166 -13.54 11.50 -2.99
CA PRO A 166 -14.72 11.83 -3.77
C PRO A 166 -14.89 13.35 -3.89
N ARG A 167 -14.96 13.87 -5.12
CA ARG A 167 -15.15 15.32 -5.37
C ARG A 167 -15.95 15.57 -6.63
N ALA A 168 -16.60 16.76 -6.71
CA ALA A 168 -17.09 17.32 -7.95
C ALA A 168 -15.94 17.99 -8.71
N ASP A 169 -15.83 17.73 -10.00
CA ASP A 169 -14.85 18.35 -10.91
C ASP A 169 -15.60 19.03 -12.06
N LEU A 170 -15.83 20.34 -11.88
CA LEU A 170 -16.66 21.12 -12.78
C LEU A 170 -15.82 21.83 -13.83
N SER A 171 -16.23 21.69 -15.08
CA SER A 171 -15.76 22.52 -16.19
C SER A 171 -16.91 23.30 -16.83
N ILE A 172 -16.60 24.45 -17.38
CA ILE A 172 -17.55 25.27 -18.12
C ILE A 172 -16.95 25.70 -19.46
N SER A 173 -17.71 25.54 -20.52
CA SER A 173 -17.39 26.10 -21.84
C SER A 173 -18.49 27.03 -22.31
N LYS A 174 -18.13 28.02 -23.13
CA LYS A 174 -19.05 29.02 -23.69
C LYS A 174 -18.81 29.15 -25.18
N ALA A 175 -19.89 29.08 -25.94
CA ALA A 175 -19.90 29.33 -27.37
C ALA A 175 -20.85 30.48 -27.72
N LEU A 176 -20.55 31.17 -28.82
CA LEU A 176 -21.35 32.26 -29.36
C LEU A 176 -21.73 31.94 -30.80
N CYS A 177 -23.01 32.10 -31.12
CA CYS A 177 -23.53 31.97 -32.49
C CYS A 177 -24.67 32.99 -32.75
N PRO A 178 -24.64 33.75 -33.86
CA PRO A 178 -23.49 33.88 -34.77
C PRO A 178 -22.33 34.69 -34.16
N GLY A 179 -21.11 34.55 -34.66
CA GLY A 179 -19.96 35.33 -34.19
C GLY A 179 -19.96 36.80 -34.63
N VAL A 180 -20.84 37.17 -35.56
CA VAL A 180 -21.08 38.54 -36.05
C VAL A 180 -22.56 38.79 -36.12
N VAL A 181 -23.00 39.96 -35.66
CA VAL A 181 -24.40 40.34 -35.62
C VAL A 181 -24.55 41.80 -36.09
N SER A 182 -25.64 42.10 -36.77
CA SER A 182 -26.00 43.46 -37.12
C SER A 182 -26.59 44.21 -35.92
N GLU A 183 -26.72 45.53 -36.02
CA GLU A 183 -27.40 46.36 -35.03
C GLU A 183 -28.82 45.82 -34.80
N ASN A 184 -29.21 45.67 -33.53
CA ASN A 184 -30.46 45.04 -33.07
C ASN A 184 -30.63 43.55 -33.43
N GLY A 185 -29.57 42.88 -33.85
CA GLY A 185 -29.56 41.45 -34.08
C GLY A 185 -29.50 40.64 -32.75
N GLN A 186 -29.80 39.35 -32.83
CA GLN A 186 -29.79 38.44 -31.67
C GLN A 186 -28.51 37.62 -31.65
N LEU A 187 -27.93 37.45 -30.46
CA LEU A 187 -26.82 36.59 -30.16
C LEU A 187 -27.29 35.47 -29.27
N THR A 188 -26.88 34.24 -29.57
CA THR A 188 -27.12 33.08 -28.73
C THR A 188 -25.81 32.64 -28.08
N TYR A 189 -25.80 32.62 -26.77
CA TYR A 189 -24.73 32.05 -26.00
C TYR A 189 -25.13 30.64 -25.53
N THR A 190 -24.26 29.67 -25.77
CA THR A 190 -24.43 28.32 -25.28
C THR A 190 -23.36 28.08 -24.20
N PHE A 191 -23.81 27.66 -23.03
CA PHE A 191 -22.94 27.23 -21.95
C PHE A 191 -23.08 25.71 -21.80
N VAL A 192 -21.97 25.01 -21.74
CA VAL A 192 -21.91 23.59 -21.39
C VAL A 192 -21.17 23.49 -20.08
N ILE A 193 -21.84 22.91 -19.07
CA ILE A 193 -21.26 22.62 -17.76
C ILE A 193 -21.16 21.10 -17.64
N GLU A 194 -19.98 20.62 -17.39
CA GLU A 194 -19.69 19.19 -17.22
C GLU A 194 -19.13 18.95 -15.83
N ASN A 195 -19.49 17.81 -15.24
CA ASN A 195 -18.93 17.32 -13.99
C ASN A 195 -18.21 16.01 -14.27
N ALA A 196 -16.87 16.03 -14.28
CA ALA A 196 -16.03 14.86 -14.45
C ALA A 196 -15.66 14.18 -13.11
N GLY A 197 -16.11 14.75 -11.98
CA GLY A 197 -15.85 14.21 -10.65
C GLY A 197 -16.77 13.07 -10.25
N SER A 198 -16.46 12.42 -9.13
CA SER A 198 -17.20 11.30 -8.55
C SER A 198 -18.43 11.72 -7.74
N LEU A 199 -18.50 12.99 -7.33
CA LEU A 199 -19.65 13.55 -6.60
C LEU A 199 -20.48 14.48 -7.47
N ALA A 200 -21.80 14.49 -7.22
CA ALA A 200 -22.67 15.50 -7.78
C ALA A 200 -22.28 16.88 -7.22
N ALA A 201 -22.30 17.91 -8.07
CA ALA A 201 -22.16 19.29 -7.62
C ALA A 201 -23.43 19.66 -6.82
N GLY A 202 -23.30 19.68 -5.49
CA GLY A 202 -24.40 19.99 -4.59
C GLY A 202 -24.78 21.47 -4.64
N ALA A 203 -26.02 21.78 -4.26
CA ALA A 203 -26.59 23.14 -4.23
C ALA A 203 -25.90 24.10 -3.22
N ALA A 204 -24.90 23.64 -2.46
CA ALA A 204 -24.17 24.47 -1.50
C ALA A 204 -22.98 25.23 -2.10
N GLY A 205 -22.58 24.93 -3.32
CA GLY A 205 -21.57 25.68 -4.06
C GLY A 205 -22.25 26.79 -4.88
N ASN A 206 -22.04 28.05 -4.53
CA ASN A 206 -22.40 29.15 -5.39
C ASN A 206 -21.68 29.02 -6.74
N VAL A 207 -22.40 28.60 -7.77
CA VAL A 207 -21.99 28.85 -9.15
C VAL A 207 -22.31 30.32 -9.43
N VAL A 208 -21.28 31.18 -9.32
CA VAL A 208 -21.39 32.61 -9.63
C VAL A 208 -21.02 32.83 -11.08
#